data_10afc5c0e45c002f59a8538714bf8f76
#
_entry.id   10afc5c0e45c002f59a8538714bf8f76
#
_cell.length_a   1.000
_cell.length_b   1.000
_cell.length_c   1.000
_cell.angle_alpha   90.00
_cell.angle_beta   90.00
_cell.angle_gamma   90.00
#
_symmetry.space_group_name_H-M   'P 1'
#
loop_
_entity.id
_entity.type
_entity.pdbx_description
1 polymer ?
#
loop_
_entity_poly.entity_id
_entity_poly.type
_entity_poly.pdbx_seq_one_letter_code
_entity_poly.pdbx_strand_id
1 'polypeptide(L)'
;MLPIEQGDILSVENIRHDVLVVSKDFFNRTEMAVVCPITDSASLDPLHIRICTDETEGFVLCEQLKLLDLRIRGFKKKGHIKYSDIMNITDAVQSIFDY
;
A
#
# COMPACT_ATOMS: atom_id res chain seq x y z
N MET A 1 10.71 -3.32 -16.98
CA MET A 1 10.15 -3.37 -15.61
C MET A 1 8.64 -3.20 -15.66
N LEU A 2 7.92 -4.01 -14.91
CA LEU A 2 6.47 -3.91 -14.89
C LEU A 2 6.05 -2.63 -14.16
N PRO A 3 5.06 -1.91 -14.70
CA PRO A 3 4.57 -0.72 -14.03
C PRO A 3 3.95 -1.05 -12.68
N ILE A 4 4.10 -0.11 -11.75
CA ILE A 4 3.51 -0.21 -10.42
C ILE A 4 2.11 0.39 -10.49
N GLU A 5 1.14 -0.34 -9.94
CA GLU A 5 -0.26 0.06 -9.97
C GLU A 5 -0.79 0.28 -8.57
N GLN A 6 -1.77 1.16 -8.45
CA GLN A 6 -2.49 1.34 -7.21
C GLN A 6 -3.10 0.01 -6.77
N GLY A 7 -2.87 -0.39 -5.53
CA GLY A 7 -3.34 -1.67 -5.01
C GLY A 7 -2.32 -2.79 -5.07
N ASP A 8 -1.15 -2.55 -5.67
CA ASP A 8 -0.08 -3.55 -5.67
C ASP A 8 0.50 -3.73 -4.28
N ILE A 9 0.81 -4.98 -3.94
CA ILE A 9 1.53 -5.32 -2.72
C ILE A 9 2.98 -5.56 -3.09
N LEU A 10 3.89 -4.84 -2.43
CA LEU A 10 5.31 -4.90 -2.73
C LEU A 10 6.11 -5.36 -1.51
N SER A 11 7.14 -6.16 -1.77
CA SER A 11 8.23 -6.38 -0.83
C SER A 11 9.38 -5.49 -1.30
N VAL A 12 9.86 -4.61 -0.44
CA VAL A 12 10.86 -3.59 -0.80
C VAL A 12 12.11 -3.80 0.03
N GLU A 13 13.28 -3.68 -0.61
CA GLU A 13 14.58 -3.80 0.05
C GLU A 13 14.69 -2.87 1.25
N ASN A 14 15.21 -3.42 2.37
CA ASN A 14 15.45 -2.68 3.60
C ASN A 14 14.18 -2.14 4.28
N ILE A 15 13.01 -2.63 3.86
CA ILE A 15 11.76 -2.33 4.54
C ILE A 15 11.20 -3.63 5.09
N ARG A 16 10.96 -3.64 6.39
CA ARG A 16 10.62 -4.85 7.14
C ARG A 16 9.27 -5.45 6.73
N HIS A 17 8.26 -4.61 6.58
CA HIS A 17 6.91 -5.06 6.26
C HIS A 17 6.65 -4.93 4.76
N ASP A 18 5.80 -5.81 4.23
CA ASP A 18 5.25 -5.59 2.90
C ASP A 18 4.47 -4.28 2.92
N VAL A 19 4.36 -3.65 1.76
CA VAL A 19 3.68 -2.36 1.64
C VAL A 19 2.63 -2.42 0.56
N LEU A 20 1.58 -1.63 0.73
CA LEU A 20 0.52 -1.47 -0.26
C LEU A 20 0.69 -0.13 -0.96
N VAL A 21 0.68 -0.15 -2.29
CA VAL A 21 0.73 1.08 -3.10
C VAL A 21 -0.66 1.73 -3.05
N VAL A 22 -0.74 2.94 -2.49
CA VAL A 22 -2.00 3.67 -2.40
C VAL A 22 -2.09 4.81 -3.40
N SER A 23 -0.98 5.22 -3.99
CA SER A 23 -0.96 6.29 -5.00
C SER A 23 -1.45 5.79 -6.35
N LYS A 24 -2.04 6.71 -7.11
CA LYS A 24 -2.59 6.39 -8.44
C LYS A 24 -1.49 6.14 -9.47
N ASP A 25 -1.86 5.46 -10.53
CA ASP A 25 -0.94 5.04 -11.57
C ASP A 25 -0.21 6.20 -12.23
N PHE A 26 -0.88 7.35 -12.41
CA PHE A 26 -0.20 8.49 -13.02
C PHE A 26 0.97 8.99 -12.17
N PHE A 27 0.82 8.93 -10.84
CA PHE A 27 1.91 9.29 -9.93
C PHE A 27 3.00 8.22 -9.95
N ASN A 28 2.59 6.95 -9.97
CA ASN A 28 3.51 5.81 -9.94
C ASN A 28 4.41 5.75 -11.18
N ARG A 29 4.01 6.38 -12.28
CA ARG A 29 4.84 6.46 -13.48
C ARG A 29 6.14 7.24 -13.26
N THR A 30 6.20 8.03 -12.21
CA THR A 30 7.44 8.72 -11.84
C THR A 30 8.46 7.76 -11.20
N GLU A 31 8.07 6.50 -10.99
CA GLU A 31 8.82 5.49 -10.24
C GLU A 31 8.93 5.82 -8.76
N MET A 32 8.14 6.78 -8.30
CA MET A 32 7.88 7.03 -6.89
C MET A 32 6.52 6.42 -6.57
N ALA A 33 6.31 6.05 -5.31
CA ALA A 33 4.99 5.57 -4.88
C ALA A 33 4.74 5.96 -3.44
N VAL A 34 3.49 6.31 -3.13
CA VAL A 34 3.05 6.47 -1.75
C VAL A 34 2.50 5.13 -1.30
N VAL A 35 3.00 4.64 -0.18
CA VAL A 35 2.66 3.31 0.33
C VAL A 35 2.24 3.35 1.78
N CYS A 36 1.51 2.32 2.20
CA CYS A 36 1.19 2.07 3.61
C CYS A 36 1.72 0.69 4.00
N PRO A 37 2.22 0.51 5.22
CA PRO A 37 2.70 -0.80 5.65
C PRO A 37 1.55 -1.78 5.88
N ILE A 38 1.84 -3.06 5.68
CA ILE A 38 0.92 -4.15 5.98
C ILE A 38 1.51 -4.92 7.15
N THR A 39 0.74 -5.05 8.24
CA THR A 39 1.21 -5.73 9.45
C THR A 39 0.31 -6.92 9.77
N ASP A 40 0.85 -7.90 10.51
CA ASP A 40 0.10 -9.10 10.89
C ASP A 40 -1.01 -8.80 11.88
N SER A 41 -0.84 -7.78 12.70
CA SER A 41 -1.82 -7.39 13.69
C SER A 41 -1.82 -5.88 13.86
N ALA A 42 -2.96 -5.36 14.27
CA ALA A 42 -3.12 -3.93 14.50
C ALA A 42 -4.23 -3.71 15.53
N SER A 43 -4.18 -2.57 16.22
CA SER A 43 -5.26 -2.17 17.11
C SER A 43 -6.53 -1.90 16.31
N LEU A 44 -7.67 -2.01 16.95
CA LEU A 44 -8.96 -1.71 16.32
C LEU A 44 -9.06 -0.21 16.08
N ASP A 45 -9.11 0.19 14.82
CA ASP A 45 -9.09 1.58 14.41
C ASP A 45 -9.66 1.68 13.00
N PRO A 46 -10.46 2.72 12.69
CA PRO A 46 -11.02 2.89 11.34
C PRO A 46 -9.96 2.99 10.23
N LEU A 47 -8.72 3.40 10.57
CA LEU A 47 -7.64 3.52 9.61
C LEU A 47 -6.85 2.23 9.42
N HIS A 48 -7.18 1.16 10.17
CA HIS A 48 -6.51 -0.14 10.03
C HIS A 48 -7.45 -1.09 9.32
N ILE A 49 -7.18 -1.32 8.04
CA ILE A 49 -8.08 -2.08 7.17
C ILE A 49 -7.48 -3.44 6.86
N ARG A 50 -8.25 -4.49 7.17
CA ARG A 50 -7.81 -5.84 6.90
C ARG A 50 -7.91 -6.15 5.41
N ILE A 51 -6.87 -6.80 4.89
CA ILE A 51 -6.85 -7.32 3.52
C ILE A 51 -6.47 -8.79 3.55
N CYS A 52 -6.90 -9.51 2.52
CA CYS A 52 -6.57 -10.91 2.36
C CYS A 52 -6.46 -11.22 0.88
N THR A 53 -5.29 -11.69 0.46
CA THR A 53 -5.06 -12.21 -0.88
C THR A 53 -4.51 -13.62 -0.74
N ASP A 54 -4.23 -14.29 -1.87
CA ASP A 54 -3.69 -15.65 -1.83
C ASP A 54 -2.35 -15.73 -1.09
N GLU A 55 -1.55 -14.67 -1.15
CA GLU A 55 -0.21 -14.67 -0.59
C GLU A 55 -0.03 -13.78 0.63
N THR A 56 -0.96 -12.87 0.87
CA THR A 56 -0.80 -11.86 1.91
C THR A 56 -2.09 -11.70 2.71
N GLU A 57 -1.97 -11.74 4.03
CA GLU A 57 -3.07 -11.44 4.93
C GLU A 57 -2.55 -10.51 6.02
N GLY A 58 -3.29 -9.46 6.31
CA GLY A 58 -2.88 -8.53 7.34
C GLY A 58 -3.69 -7.25 7.33
N PHE A 59 -3.17 -6.25 8.01
CA PHE A 59 -3.82 -4.95 8.15
C PHE A 59 -2.99 -3.87 7.48
N VAL A 60 -3.65 -3.07 6.64
CA VAL A 60 -3.03 -1.88 6.04
C VAL A 60 -3.20 -0.74 7.03
N LEU A 61 -2.09 -0.15 7.44
CA LEU A 61 -2.09 0.98 8.38
C LEU A 61 -2.15 2.27 7.58
N CYS A 62 -3.37 2.75 7.33
CA CYS A 62 -3.61 3.85 6.40
C CYS A 62 -3.05 5.20 6.87
N GLU A 63 -2.79 5.36 8.17
CA GLU A 63 -2.22 6.59 8.70
C GLU A 63 -0.69 6.63 8.59
N GLN A 64 -0.05 5.52 8.23
CA GLN A 64 1.41 5.46 8.14
C GLN A 64 1.88 5.55 6.69
N LEU A 65 1.57 6.66 6.07
CA LEU A 65 1.95 6.93 4.69
C LEU A 65 3.44 7.16 4.57
N LYS A 66 4.04 6.58 3.53
CA LYS A 66 5.45 6.76 3.24
C LYS A 66 5.65 6.91 1.74
N LEU A 67 6.48 7.88 1.34
CA LEU A 67 6.88 8.05 -0.04
C LEU A 67 8.14 7.24 -0.30
N LEU A 68 8.12 6.37 -1.30
CA LEU A 68 9.27 5.56 -1.67
C LEU A 68 9.74 5.92 -3.07
N ASP A 69 11.06 6.01 -3.22
CA ASP A 69 11.71 6.15 -4.53
C ASP A 69 12.12 4.75 -4.98
N LEU A 70 11.35 4.17 -5.89
CA LEU A 70 11.58 2.80 -6.35
C LEU A 70 12.60 2.70 -7.47
N ARG A 71 13.21 3.85 -7.87
CA ARG A 71 14.34 3.83 -8.81
C ARG A 71 15.61 3.37 -8.11
N ILE A 72 15.71 3.61 -6.79
CA ILE A 72 16.91 3.32 -6.02
C ILE A 72 16.75 2.15 -5.06
N ARG A 73 15.57 1.57 -4.96
CA ARG A 73 15.30 0.42 -4.08
C ARG A 73 14.84 -0.76 -4.91
N GLY A 74 15.41 -1.92 -4.66
CA GLY A 74 14.87 -3.15 -5.24
C GLY A 74 13.52 -3.48 -4.62
N PHE A 75 12.62 -3.98 -5.44
CA PHE A 75 11.31 -4.40 -4.98
C PHE A 75 10.79 -5.57 -5.78
N LYS A 76 9.80 -6.25 -5.22
CA LYS A 76 9.16 -7.40 -5.85
C LYS A 76 7.65 -7.29 -5.63
N LYS A 77 6.88 -7.47 -6.68
CA LYS A 77 5.43 -7.53 -6.58
C LYS A 77 5.02 -8.86 -5.97
N LYS A 78 4.17 -8.81 -4.95
CA LYS A 78 3.67 -10.00 -4.27
C LYS A 78 2.19 -10.26 -4.52
N GLY A 79 1.48 -9.28 -5.04
CA GLY A 79 0.06 -9.44 -5.28
C GLY A 79 -0.60 -8.10 -5.55
N HIS A 80 -1.91 -8.16 -5.60
CA HIS A 80 -2.74 -6.99 -5.89
C HIS A 80 -4.07 -7.18 -5.16
N ILE A 81 -4.55 -6.16 -4.48
CA ILE A 81 -5.81 -6.25 -3.76
C ILE A 81 -6.98 -5.98 -4.71
N LYS A 82 -8.18 -6.44 -4.33
CA LYS A 82 -9.37 -6.22 -5.14
C LYS A 82 -9.81 -4.76 -5.10
N TYR A 83 -10.59 -4.37 -6.08
CA TYR A 83 -11.00 -2.98 -6.26
C TYR A 83 -11.75 -2.42 -5.05
N SER A 84 -12.63 -3.22 -4.43
CA SER A 84 -13.37 -2.76 -3.25
C SER A 84 -12.44 -2.42 -2.08
N ASP A 85 -11.34 -3.15 -1.93
CA ASP A 85 -10.37 -2.85 -0.89
C ASP A 85 -9.59 -1.58 -1.23
N ILE A 86 -9.26 -1.38 -2.51
CA ILE A 86 -8.60 -0.12 -2.96
C ILE A 86 -9.49 1.07 -2.59
N MET A 87 -10.78 0.98 -2.86
CA MET A 87 -11.73 2.06 -2.54
C MET A 87 -11.78 2.34 -1.04
N ASN A 88 -11.89 1.29 -0.23
CA ASN A 88 -11.96 1.45 1.23
C ASN A 88 -10.68 2.08 1.79
N ILE A 89 -9.54 1.65 1.30
CA ILE A 89 -8.24 2.13 1.78
C ILE A 89 -8.00 3.57 1.33
N THR A 90 -8.29 3.90 0.08
CA THR A 90 -8.10 5.28 -0.39
C THR A 90 -9.07 6.23 0.29
N ASP A 91 -10.30 5.81 0.58
CA ASP A 91 -11.23 6.63 1.36
C ASP A 91 -10.69 6.87 2.77
N ALA A 92 -10.13 5.85 3.42
CA ALA A 92 -9.54 5.99 4.74
C ALA A 92 -8.35 6.96 4.72
N VAL A 93 -7.48 6.85 3.71
CA VAL A 93 -6.34 7.75 3.56
C VAL A 93 -6.83 9.20 3.36
N GLN A 94 -7.82 9.39 2.49
CA GLN A 94 -8.36 10.73 2.24
C GLN A 94 -8.97 11.34 3.50
N SER A 95 -9.57 10.52 4.36
CA SER A 95 -10.20 11.01 5.58
C SER A 95 -9.22 11.66 6.55
N ILE A 96 -7.92 11.43 6.39
CA ILE A 96 -6.89 12.08 7.20
C ILE A 96 -6.75 13.55 6.83
N PHE A 97 -7.04 13.89 5.59
CA PHE A 97 -6.84 15.23 5.03
C PHE A 97 -8.13 16.00 4.85
N ASP A 98 -9.25 15.32 4.63
CA ASP A 98 -10.54 15.92 4.35
C ASP A 98 -11.47 15.81 5.57
N TYR A 99 -12.34 16.78 5.69
CA TYR A 99 -13.35 16.79 6.75
C TYR A 99 -14.68 17.32 6.22
#